data_63cf22e4a7c3162811ef5beeed183de7
#
_entry.id   63cf22e4a7c3162811ef5beeed183de7
#
_cell.length_a   1.000
_cell.length_b   1.000
_cell.length_c   1.000
_cell.angle_alpha   90.00
_cell.angle_beta   90.00
_cell.angle_gamma   90.00
#
_symmetry.space_group_name_H-M   'P 1'
#
loop_
_entity.id
_entity.type
_entity.pdbx_description
1 polymer ?
#
loop_
_entity_poly.entity_id
_entity_poly.type
_entity_poly.pdbx_seq_one_letter_code
_entity_poly.pdbx_strand_id
1 'polypeptide(L)'
;MTARRRSALVCSTLIASAIGVTALPVGSATAHAERVAGQSSSVDAAAAKPNCKRKPAATPITDYWRFVKKGSPPKGAVLRCGTKKWGYRHFSKRWSKSFERNISKTLQAPKRIKKSGSSLIYCRRYNISTAKYNFKVVYSTKEVPGTSTGDTGIITSTWDKKGGSCDR
;
A
#
# COMPACT_ATOMS: atom_id res chain seq x y z
N MET A 1 -35.87 24.70 -16.18
CA MET A 1 -35.42 25.90 -16.92
C MET A 1 -34.13 26.38 -16.28
N THR A 2 -33.11 26.42 -16.90
CA THR A 2 -31.98 27.27 -17.29
C THR A 2 -30.70 26.44 -17.37
N ALA A 3 -30.32 26.18 -18.62
CA ALA A 3 -29.02 25.68 -19.01
C ALA A 3 -27.95 26.78 -18.87
N ARG A 4 -26.78 26.46 -18.38
CA ARG A 4 -25.55 27.24 -18.60
C ARG A 4 -24.43 26.38 -19.16
N ARG A 5 -24.24 26.53 -20.47
CA ARG A 5 -23.02 26.18 -21.22
C ARG A 5 -21.94 27.22 -20.91
N ARG A 6 -20.71 26.79 -20.75
CA ARG A 6 -19.45 27.54 -21.00
C ARG A 6 -18.41 26.52 -21.37
N SER A 7 -18.08 26.36 -22.60
CA SER A 7 -17.12 27.02 -23.50
C SER A 7 -15.66 26.71 -23.16
N ALA A 8 -15.05 26.04 -24.12
CA ALA A 8 -13.71 25.65 -24.27
C ALA A 8 -12.70 26.82 -24.31
N LEU A 9 -11.50 26.56 -23.86
CA LEU A 9 -10.30 27.28 -24.30
C LEU A 9 -9.19 26.28 -24.58
N VAL A 10 -8.91 26.14 -25.86
CA VAL A 10 -7.77 25.46 -26.44
C VAL A 10 -6.60 26.43 -26.37
N CYS A 11 -5.51 26.02 -25.79
CA CYS A 11 -4.22 26.73 -25.89
C CYS A 11 -3.19 25.77 -26.43
N SER A 12 -2.99 25.85 -27.76
CA SER A 12 -1.88 25.22 -28.46
C SER A 12 -0.64 26.12 -28.33
N THR A 13 0.45 25.59 -27.82
CA THR A 13 1.77 26.21 -27.98
C THR A 13 2.71 25.19 -28.63
N LEU A 14 2.96 25.45 -29.88
CA LEU A 14 4.09 24.92 -30.68
C LEU A 14 5.39 25.54 -30.17
N ILE A 15 6.40 24.76 -29.87
CA ILE A 15 7.76 25.21 -29.76
C ILE A 15 8.63 24.34 -30.67
N ALA A 16 9.26 25.03 -31.64
CA ALA A 16 10.09 24.48 -32.68
C ALA A 16 11.54 24.21 -32.19
N SER A 17 12.07 23.13 -32.70
CA SER A 17 13.41 22.78 -33.18
C SER A 17 14.60 23.67 -32.86
N ALA A 18 15.67 23.06 -32.37
CA ALA A 18 17.05 23.40 -32.74
C ALA A 18 17.90 22.13 -32.81
N ILE A 19 18.33 21.81 -34.03
CA ILE A 19 19.27 20.75 -34.35
C ILE A 19 20.67 21.30 -34.12
N GLY A 20 21.38 20.80 -33.12
CA GLY A 20 22.80 21.07 -32.92
C GLY A 20 23.63 19.81 -33.23
N VAL A 21 24.28 19.81 -34.38
CA VAL A 21 25.29 18.82 -34.77
C VAL A 21 26.63 19.23 -34.13
N THR A 22 27.19 18.45 -33.25
CA THR A 22 28.55 18.57 -32.77
C THR A 22 29.31 17.27 -32.94
N ALA A 23 30.47 17.41 -33.60
CA ALA A 23 31.39 16.38 -34.01
C ALA A 23 31.98 15.58 -32.82
N LEU A 24 32.20 14.28 -33.07
CA LEU A 24 32.85 13.35 -32.14
C LEU A 24 34.36 13.45 -32.20
N PRO A 25 35.08 13.39 -31.09
CA PRO A 25 36.47 12.90 -31.09
C PRO A 25 36.45 11.38 -30.84
N VAL A 26 37.15 10.67 -31.72
CA VAL A 26 37.53 9.27 -31.61
C VAL A 26 38.53 9.14 -30.45
N GLY A 27 38.06 8.66 -29.30
CA GLY A 27 38.90 8.30 -28.17
C GLY A 27 38.81 6.80 -27.93
N SER A 28 39.94 6.12 -28.10
CA SER A 28 40.13 4.69 -27.80
C SER A 28 39.83 4.43 -26.29
N ALA A 29 38.73 3.82 -25.99
CA ALA A 29 38.43 3.38 -24.65
C ALA A 29 38.79 1.90 -24.50
N THR A 30 39.85 1.63 -23.75
CA THR A 30 40.15 0.33 -23.17
C THR A 30 38.97 -0.17 -22.33
N ALA A 31 38.46 -1.31 -22.74
CA ALA A 31 37.37 -1.98 -22.01
C ALA A 31 37.89 -2.53 -20.68
N HIS A 32 37.68 -1.80 -19.60
CA HIS A 32 37.68 -2.37 -18.26
C HIS A 32 36.30 -2.99 -18.02
N ALA A 33 36.22 -4.30 -18.17
CA ALA A 33 35.09 -5.08 -17.73
C ALA A 33 35.07 -5.07 -16.20
N GLU A 34 34.43 -4.06 -15.61
CA GLU A 34 34.06 -4.10 -14.21
C GLU A 34 32.94 -5.12 -14.03
N ARG A 35 33.32 -6.29 -13.54
CA ARG A 35 32.38 -7.26 -12.99
C ARG A 35 31.70 -6.61 -11.78
N VAL A 36 30.55 -5.99 -12.00
CA VAL A 36 29.61 -5.71 -10.93
C VAL A 36 29.09 -7.07 -10.45
N ALA A 37 29.77 -7.64 -9.48
CA ALA A 37 29.25 -8.75 -8.71
C ALA A 37 27.98 -8.27 -8.01
N GLY A 38 26.84 -8.62 -8.60
CA GLY A 38 25.54 -8.41 -8.00
C GLY A 38 25.44 -9.22 -6.73
N GLN A 39 25.87 -8.66 -5.62
CA GLN A 39 25.51 -9.14 -4.29
C GLN A 39 24.05 -8.84 -4.05
N SER A 40 23.18 -9.72 -4.53
CA SER A 40 21.82 -9.82 -3.97
C SER A 40 21.90 -10.54 -2.63
N SER A 41 22.48 -9.89 -1.65
CA SER A 41 22.28 -10.25 -0.25
C SER A 41 20.86 -9.82 0.12
N SER A 42 19.90 -10.67 -0.20
CA SER A 42 18.58 -10.62 0.42
C SER A 42 18.71 -11.08 1.88
N VAL A 43 19.40 -10.29 2.69
CA VAL A 43 19.24 -10.37 4.13
C VAL A 43 17.82 -9.88 4.36
N ASP A 44 16.88 -10.78 4.66
CA ASP A 44 15.58 -10.45 5.20
C ASP A 44 15.80 -9.80 6.57
N ALA A 45 16.24 -8.52 6.54
CA ALA A 45 16.33 -7.72 7.73
C ALA A 45 14.94 -7.75 8.34
N ALA A 46 14.81 -8.38 9.49
CA ALA A 46 13.55 -8.46 10.22
C ALA A 46 12.97 -7.05 10.32
N ALA A 47 11.77 -6.82 9.78
CA ALA A 47 11.14 -5.53 9.90
C ALA A 47 11.11 -5.18 11.39
N ALA A 48 11.68 -4.04 11.75
CA ALA A 48 11.69 -3.59 13.13
C ALA A 48 10.25 -3.57 13.64
N LYS A 49 9.99 -4.33 14.70
CA LYS A 49 8.65 -4.40 15.28
C LYS A 49 8.27 -3.01 15.81
N PRO A 50 7.10 -2.47 15.44
CA PRO A 50 6.62 -1.21 16.00
C PRO A 50 6.63 -1.23 17.53
N ASN A 51 7.21 -0.19 18.13
CA ASN A 51 7.23 -0.06 19.57
C ASN A 51 5.92 0.57 20.08
N CYS A 52 5.00 -0.28 20.50
CA CYS A 52 3.73 0.13 21.11
C CYS A 52 3.70 -0.06 22.63
N LYS A 53 4.82 -0.42 23.24
CA LYS A 53 4.89 -0.57 24.70
C LYS A 53 4.58 0.78 25.37
N ARG A 54 3.62 0.77 26.30
CA ARG A 54 3.14 1.98 27.05
C ARG A 54 2.58 3.11 26.17
N LYS A 55 2.36 2.93 24.87
CA LYS A 55 1.74 3.96 24.03
C LYS A 55 0.22 3.84 24.05
N PRO A 56 -0.54 4.95 23.95
CA PRO A 56 -2.00 4.92 23.78
C PRO A 56 -2.43 4.08 22.58
N ALA A 57 -3.63 3.49 22.65
CA ALA A 57 -4.17 2.68 21.55
C ALA A 57 -4.33 3.47 20.25
N ALA A 58 -4.68 4.74 20.35
CA ALA A 58 -4.85 5.66 19.21
C ALA A 58 -3.55 6.06 18.53
N THR A 59 -2.37 5.79 19.13
CA THR A 59 -1.07 6.20 18.57
C THR A 59 -0.89 5.60 17.17
N PRO A 60 -0.72 6.43 16.13
CA PRO A 60 -0.41 5.95 14.78
C PRO A 60 1.01 5.37 14.74
N ILE A 61 1.20 4.32 13.94
CA ILE A 61 2.48 3.64 13.73
C ILE A 61 2.99 3.92 12.33
N THR A 62 2.11 3.72 11.34
CA THR A 62 2.41 3.89 9.93
C THR A 62 1.13 4.10 9.15
N ASP A 63 1.27 4.76 8.01
CA ASP A 63 0.20 4.96 7.05
C ASP A 63 0.50 4.17 5.78
N TYR A 64 -0.53 3.48 5.28
CA TYR A 64 -0.53 2.82 3.99
C TYR A 64 -1.44 3.57 3.03
N TRP A 65 -1.20 3.42 1.73
CA TRP A 65 -2.15 3.82 0.71
C TRP A 65 -3.12 2.68 0.43
N ARG A 66 -4.42 2.99 0.39
CA ARG A 66 -5.45 2.01 0.06
C ARG A 66 -6.21 2.39 -1.20
N PHE A 67 -6.48 1.40 -2.01
CA PHE A 67 -7.37 1.52 -3.16
C PHE A 67 -8.79 1.85 -2.67
N VAL A 68 -9.51 2.72 -3.38
CA VAL A 68 -10.91 3.06 -3.10
C VAL A 68 -11.80 2.53 -4.21
N LYS A 69 -11.66 3.05 -5.41
CA LYS A 69 -12.33 2.60 -6.63
C LYS A 69 -11.53 3.06 -7.86
N LYS A 70 -11.74 2.43 -8.99
CA LYS A 70 -11.11 2.82 -10.25
C LYS A 70 -11.42 4.30 -10.54
N GLY A 71 -10.39 5.05 -10.91
CA GLY A 71 -10.51 6.49 -11.22
C GLY A 71 -10.56 7.42 -10.00
N SER A 72 -10.45 6.90 -8.78
CA SER A 72 -10.32 7.74 -7.59
C SER A 72 -8.88 7.72 -7.06
N PRO A 73 -8.41 8.84 -6.48
CA PRO A 73 -7.11 8.85 -5.82
C PRO A 73 -7.11 7.86 -4.64
N PRO A 74 -5.96 7.24 -4.34
CA PRO A 74 -5.82 6.40 -3.17
C PRO A 74 -6.03 7.22 -1.89
N LYS A 75 -6.51 6.57 -0.82
CA LYS A 75 -6.67 7.18 0.50
C LYS A 75 -5.71 6.56 1.50
N GLY A 76 -5.38 7.29 2.54
CA GLY A 76 -4.60 6.78 3.66
C GLY A 76 -5.32 5.64 4.39
N ALA A 77 -4.53 4.73 4.95
CA ALA A 77 -4.99 3.65 5.81
C ALA A 77 -4.02 3.53 6.99
N VAL A 78 -4.36 4.18 8.07
CA VAL A 78 -3.52 4.23 9.27
C VAL A 78 -3.50 2.86 9.98
N LEU A 79 -2.31 2.44 10.42
CA LEU A 79 -2.13 1.40 11.41
C LEU A 79 -1.79 2.08 12.75
N ARG A 80 -2.54 1.75 13.78
CA ARG A 80 -2.35 2.27 15.14
C ARG A 80 -1.87 1.18 16.09
N CYS A 81 -1.33 1.57 17.23
CA CYS A 81 -0.95 0.62 18.28
C CYS A 81 -2.09 -0.31 18.67
N GLY A 82 -3.30 0.23 18.79
CA GLY A 82 -4.49 -0.56 19.08
C GLY A 82 -4.46 -1.25 20.44
N THR A 83 -5.29 -2.27 20.56
CA THR A 83 -5.47 -3.11 21.76
C THR A 83 -5.27 -4.59 21.42
N LYS A 84 -5.54 -5.49 22.36
CA LYS A 84 -5.60 -6.93 22.06
C LYS A 84 -6.73 -7.30 21.07
N LYS A 85 -7.71 -6.41 20.85
CA LYS A 85 -8.87 -6.65 19.97
C LYS A 85 -8.73 -6.04 18.59
N TRP A 86 -7.85 -5.03 18.39
CA TRP A 86 -7.65 -4.34 17.12
C TRP A 86 -6.29 -3.67 17.03
N GLY A 87 -5.85 -3.33 15.81
CA GLY A 87 -4.59 -2.65 15.53
C GLY A 87 -3.38 -3.57 15.69
N TYR A 88 -2.19 -2.98 15.73
CA TYR A 88 -0.93 -3.71 15.76
C TYR A 88 -0.84 -4.74 16.90
N ARG A 89 -1.22 -4.37 18.14
CA ARG A 89 -1.17 -5.28 19.29
C ARG A 89 -2.00 -6.55 19.08
N HIS A 90 -3.09 -6.48 18.31
CA HIS A 90 -3.95 -7.62 18.01
C HIS A 90 -3.24 -8.68 17.16
N PHE A 91 -2.36 -8.28 16.24
CA PHE A 91 -1.66 -9.20 15.34
C PHE A 91 -0.13 -9.12 15.43
N SER A 92 0.41 -8.49 16.48
CA SER A 92 1.85 -8.30 16.68
C SER A 92 2.67 -9.58 16.69
N LYS A 93 2.09 -10.71 17.15
CA LYS A 93 2.73 -12.03 17.13
C LYS A 93 3.03 -12.52 15.70
N ARG A 94 2.25 -12.05 14.70
CA ARG A 94 2.39 -12.43 13.28
C ARG A 94 3.26 -11.43 12.50
N TRP A 95 3.73 -10.37 13.16
CA TRP A 95 4.46 -9.28 12.49
C TRP A 95 5.81 -9.75 11.95
N SER A 96 6.02 -9.53 10.67
CA SER A 96 7.26 -9.74 9.94
C SER A 96 7.29 -8.80 8.74
N LYS A 97 8.44 -8.62 8.12
CA LYS A 97 8.58 -7.81 6.90
C LYS A 97 7.66 -8.29 5.76
N SER A 98 7.54 -9.61 5.60
CA SER A 98 6.62 -10.20 4.62
C SER A 98 5.15 -9.94 4.98
N PHE A 99 4.80 -10.03 6.26
CA PHE A 99 3.43 -9.74 6.71
C PHE A 99 3.06 -8.27 6.49
N GLU A 100 3.94 -7.33 6.83
CA GLU A 100 3.77 -5.90 6.57
C GLU A 100 3.63 -5.60 5.07
N ARG A 101 4.51 -6.19 4.24
CA ARG A 101 4.43 -6.10 2.78
C ARG A 101 3.10 -6.61 2.23
N ASN A 102 2.56 -7.69 2.81
CA ASN A 102 1.28 -8.23 2.41
C ASN A 102 0.12 -7.30 2.78
N ILE A 103 0.18 -6.60 3.91
CA ILE A 103 -0.78 -5.53 4.26
C ILE A 103 -0.76 -4.46 3.16
N SER A 104 0.42 -3.89 2.89
CA SER A 104 0.59 -2.84 1.88
C SER A 104 0.05 -3.27 0.50
N LYS A 105 0.51 -4.41 -0.02
CA LYS A 105 0.09 -4.94 -1.32
C LYS A 105 -1.42 -5.21 -1.39
N THR A 106 -2.03 -5.68 -0.29
CA THR A 106 -3.46 -5.98 -0.25
C THR A 106 -4.30 -4.71 -0.26
N LEU A 107 -3.87 -3.68 0.44
CA LEU A 107 -4.56 -2.38 0.43
C LEU A 107 -4.44 -1.66 -0.91
N GLN A 108 -3.27 -1.69 -1.54
CA GLN A 108 -3.01 -0.98 -2.80
C GLN A 108 -3.66 -1.64 -4.01
N ALA A 109 -3.63 -2.97 -4.09
CA ALA A 109 -4.16 -3.73 -5.22
C ALA A 109 -4.98 -4.93 -4.75
N PRO A 110 -6.14 -4.69 -4.13
CA PRO A 110 -7.03 -5.76 -3.72
C PRO A 110 -7.67 -6.41 -4.96
N LYS A 111 -7.86 -7.73 -4.92
CA LYS A 111 -8.72 -8.42 -5.89
C LYS A 111 -10.20 -8.18 -5.60
N ARG A 112 -10.55 -8.01 -4.34
CA ARG A 112 -11.92 -7.79 -3.88
C ARG A 112 -11.93 -6.86 -2.68
N ILE A 113 -12.93 -5.99 -2.64
CA ILE A 113 -13.25 -5.15 -1.49
C ILE A 113 -14.70 -5.43 -1.11
N LYS A 114 -14.93 -5.68 0.17
CA LYS A 114 -16.27 -5.85 0.73
C LYS A 114 -16.52 -4.80 1.80
N LYS A 115 -17.75 -4.30 1.88
CA LYS A 115 -18.21 -3.45 2.97
C LYS A 115 -18.99 -4.29 3.97
N SER A 116 -18.72 -4.11 5.25
CA SER A 116 -19.43 -4.75 6.36
C SER A 116 -19.59 -3.72 7.48
N GLY A 117 -20.76 -3.09 7.56
CA GLY A 117 -20.99 -1.94 8.43
C GLY A 117 -20.01 -0.82 8.17
N SER A 118 -19.29 -0.38 9.20
CA SER A 118 -18.20 0.61 9.12
C SER A 118 -16.85 0.02 8.70
N SER A 119 -16.80 -1.25 8.35
CA SER A 119 -15.55 -1.92 7.96
C SER A 119 -15.48 -2.17 6.47
N LEU A 120 -14.28 -2.03 5.93
CA LEU A 120 -13.91 -2.41 4.57
C LEU A 120 -12.95 -3.60 4.66
N ILE A 121 -13.28 -4.67 3.97
CA ILE A 121 -12.49 -5.91 3.94
C ILE A 121 -11.78 -5.98 2.59
N TYR A 122 -10.48 -5.78 2.60
CA TYR A 122 -9.61 -5.88 1.43
C TYR A 122 -9.07 -7.29 1.34
N CYS A 123 -9.23 -7.92 0.17
CA CYS A 123 -8.79 -9.28 -0.09
C CYS A 123 -7.85 -9.32 -1.30
N ARG A 124 -6.69 -9.96 -1.14
CA ARG A 124 -5.74 -10.23 -2.22
C ARG A 124 -5.40 -11.72 -2.25
N ARG A 125 -5.46 -12.31 -3.43
CA ARG A 125 -5.09 -13.71 -3.63
C ARG A 125 -3.58 -13.86 -3.80
N TYR A 126 -3.03 -14.87 -3.15
CA TYR A 126 -1.66 -15.30 -3.29
C TYR A 126 -1.63 -16.78 -3.67
N ASN A 127 -0.73 -17.12 -4.57
CA ASN A 127 -0.42 -18.51 -4.88
C ASN A 127 0.83 -18.86 -4.06
N ILE A 128 0.68 -19.76 -3.12
CA ILE A 128 1.78 -20.24 -2.28
C ILE A 128 1.90 -21.73 -2.55
N SER A 129 2.97 -22.12 -3.24
CA SER A 129 3.12 -23.50 -3.73
C SER A 129 1.90 -23.88 -4.58
N THR A 130 1.26 -25.02 -4.30
CA THR A 130 0.08 -25.52 -5.01
C THR A 130 -1.24 -24.96 -4.47
N ALA A 131 -1.23 -24.26 -3.35
CA ALA A 131 -2.42 -23.77 -2.69
C ALA A 131 -2.68 -22.27 -2.95
N LYS A 132 -3.98 -21.92 -3.06
CA LYS A 132 -4.43 -20.54 -3.20
C LYS A 132 -4.91 -20.04 -1.84
N TYR A 133 -4.29 -18.98 -1.36
CA TYR A 133 -4.65 -18.32 -0.12
C TYR A 133 -5.07 -16.88 -0.38
N ASN A 134 -5.98 -16.38 0.42
CA ASN A 134 -6.30 -14.96 0.44
C ASN A 134 -5.60 -14.31 1.65
N PHE A 135 -4.98 -13.17 1.42
CA PHE A 135 -4.58 -12.30 2.53
C PHE A 135 -5.66 -11.24 2.70
N LYS A 136 -6.09 -11.08 3.94
CA LYS A 136 -7.19 -10.21 4.31
C LYS A 136 -6.70 -9.09 5.20
N VAL A 137 -7.11 -7.85 4.87
CA VAL A 137 -6.93 -6.67 5.71
C VAL A 137 -8.31 -6.09 5.98
N VAL A 138 -8.65 -5.91 7.24
CA VAL A 138 -9.90 -5.26 7.66
C VAL A 138 -9.56 -3.86 8.15
N TYR A 139 -10.17 -2.88 7.51
CA TYR A 139 -10.04 -1.46 7.80
C TYR A 139 -11.38 -0.92 8.32
N SER A 140 -11.37 -0.17 9.40
CA SER A 140 -12.56 0.48 9.96
C SER A 140 -12.52 1.98 9.71
N THR A 141 -13.62 2.50 9.19
CA THR A 141 -13.87 3.95 9.04
C THR A 141 -14.54 4.54 10.29
N LYS A 142 -14.78 3.71 11.31
CA LYS A 142 -15.31 4.19 12.58
C LYS A 142 -14.23 4.97 13.32
N GLU A 143 -14.60 6.05 13.95
CA GLU A 143 -13.69 6.83 14.79
C GLU A 143 -13.13 6.01 15.96
N VAL A 144 -11.93 6.35 16.38
CA VAL A 144 -11.34 5.77 17.59
C VAL A 144 -12.14 6.25 18.80
N PRO A 145 -12.67 5.37 19.63
CA PRO A 145 -13.44 5.77 20.79
C PRO A 145 -12.69 6.74 21.71
N GLY A 146 -13.36 7.84 22.09
CA GLY A 146 -12.81 8.85 22.99
C GLY A 146 -11.73 9.78 22.38
N THR A 147 -11.59 9.80 21.06
CA THR A 147 -10.64 10.69 20.39
C THR A 147 -11.27 11.28 19.12
N SER A 148 -10.86 12.48 18.75
CA SER A 148 -11.16 13.11 17.45
C SER A 148 -10.11 12.76 16.38
N THR A 149 -9.39 11.67 16.52
CA THR A 149 -8.22 11.35 15.68
C THR A 149 -8.58 10.61 14.36
N GLY A 150 -9.87 10.62 13.98
CA GLY A 150 -10.33 10.00 12.73
C GLY A 150 -10.45 8.47 12.81
N ASP A 151 -10.37 7.83 11.65
CA ASP A 151 -10.63 6.38 11.50
C ASP A 151 -9.81 5.51 12.45
N THR A 152 -10.43 4.45 12.99
CA THR A 152 -9.71 3.40 13.74
C THR A 152 -8.60 2.79 12.88
N GLY A 153 -8.82 2.72 11.56
CA GLY A 153 -7.80 2.27 10.64
C GLY A 153 -7.77 0.74 10.51
N ILE A 154 -6.58 0.17 10.36
CA ILE A 154 -6.42 -1.28 10.21
C ILE A 154 -6.69 -1.94 11.54
N ILE A 155 -7.79 -2.72 11.61
CA ILE A 155 -8.20 -3.43 12.82
C ILE A 155 -7.63 -4.84 12.89
N THR A 156 -7.49 -5.53 11.76
CA THR A 156 -6.84 -6.85 11.71
C THR A 156 -6.31 -7.17 10.32
N SER A 157 -5.33 -8.05 10.28
CA SER A 157 -4.81 -8.65 9.05
C SER A 157 -4.49 -10.12 9.29
N THR A 158 -4.83 -10.98 8.33
CA THR A 158 -4.62 -12.43 8.45
C THR A 158 -4.68 -13.13 7.09
N TRP A 159 -4.12 -14.32 7.04
CA TRP A 159 -4.41 -15.27 5.99
C TRP A 159 -5.84 -15.80 6.15
N ASP A 160 -6.61 -15.79 5.07
CA ASP A 160 -7.99 -16.28 5.03
C ASP A 160 -7.99 -17.64 4.31
N LYS A 161 -8.59 -18.63 4.95
CA LYS A 161 -8.68 -19.98 4.40
C LYS A 161 -9.65 -20.00 3.21
N LYS A 162 -9.55 -21.03 2.36
CA LYS A 162 -10.54 -21.32 1.31
C LYS A 162 -11.94 -21.39 1.93
N GLY A 163 -12.92 -20.72 1.32
CA GLY A 163 -14.28 -20.59 1.87
C GLY A 163 -14.43 -19.56 2.98
N GLY A 164 -13.39 -18.80 3.30
CA GLY A 164 -13.43 -17.71 4.28
C GLY A 164 -14.13 -16.45 3.76
N SER A 165 -14.01 -15.35 4.53
CA SER A 165 -14.70 -14.08 4.23
C SER A 165 -14.31 -13.45 2.90
N CYS A 166 -13.14 -13.80 2.36
CA CYS A 166 -12.68 -13.32 1.05
C CYS A 166 -13.28 -14.08 -0.14
N ASP A 167 -13.75 -15.29 0.05
CA ASP A 167 -14.32 -16.13 -1.02
C ASP A 167 -15.84 -16.00 -1.09
N ARG A 168 -16.48 -15.67 0.03
CA ARG A 168 -17.93 -15.47 0.17
C ARG A 168 -18.39 -14.10 -0.27
#